data_276a82cb146de68fd61dedb78288edae
#
_entry.id   276a82cb146de68fd61dedb78288edae
#
_cell.length_a   1.000
_cell.length_b   1.000
_cell.length_c   1.000
_cell.angle_alpha   90.00
_cell.angle_beta   90.00
_cell.angle_gamma   90.00
#
_symmetry.space_group_name_H-M   'P 1'
#
loop_
_entity.id
_entity.type
_entity.pdbx_description
1 polymer ?
#
loop_
_entity_poly.entity_id
_entity_poly.type
_entity_poly.pdbx_seq_one_letter_code
_entity_poly.pdbx_strand_id
1 'polypeptide(L)'
;MVEQLAHQGNIRKNPFNFKHFDCSEASIVINGVHEPTEPYKLEIDKGDYIDLYTDFLINLGIENEDRDCGISESDFLGGNFFVVFDRSKEKCNRFHRHPADSGSIDINLRTRTNLPQTVTVIVYATYSSEIIIDENNTVNIIKNF
;
A
#
# COMPACT_ATOMS: atom_id res chain seq x y z
N MET A 1 -2.16 -8.31 4.15
CA MET A 1 -2.69 -8.65 5.51
C MET A 1 -1.90 -9.81 6.10
N VAL A 2 -1.71 -9.87 7.40
CA VAL A 2 -0.95 -10.92 8.08
C VAL A 2 -1.75 -11.47 9.27
N GLU A 3 -1.55 -12.74 9.59
CA GLU A 3 -2.15 -13.34 10.78
C GLU A 3 -1.67 -12.63 12.06
N GLN A 4 -2.58 -12.23 12.94
CA GLN A 4 -2.22 -11.50 14.15
C GLN A 4 -1.17 -12.24 15.00
N LEU A 5 -1.32 -13.55 15.16
CA LEU A 5 -0.35 -14.35 15.92
C LEU A 5 1.05 -14.35 15.30
N ALA A 6 1.15 -14.31 13.97
CA ALA A 6 2.43 -14.18 13.27
C ALA A 6 3.06 -12.80 13.51
N HIS A 7 2.25 -11.77 13.41
CA HIS A 7 2.69 -10.38 13.66
C HIS A 7 3.14 -10.16 15.11
N GLN A 8 2.52 -10.83 16.06
CA GLN A 8 2.88 -10.76 17.48
C GLN A 8 4.14 -11.57 17.88
N GLY A 9 4.83 -12.16 16.92
CA GLY A 9 6.11 -12.82 17.15
C GLY A 9 6.03 -14.32 17.48
N ASN A 10 5.03 -15.01 16.97
CA ASN A 10 5.00 -16.47 17.10
C ASN A 10 6.15 -17.11 16.32
N ILE A 11 7.06 -17.79 17.03
CA ILE A 11 8.27 -18.41 16.47
C ILE A 11 8.00 -19.46 15.36
N ARG A 12 6.78 -20.00 15.30
CA ARG A 12 6.38 -21.02 14.30
C ARG A 12 5.70 -20.42 13.08
N LYS A 13 5.54 -19.10 13.02
CA LYS A 13 4.84 -18.41 11.93
C LYS A 13 5.72 -17.31 11.35
N ASN A 14 5.67 -17.13 10.03
CA ASN A 14 6.38 -16.06 9.36
C ASN A 14 5.56 -14.75 9.46
N PRO A 15 6.08 -13.69 10.12
CA PRO A 15 5.40 -12.40 10.21
C PRO A 15 5.34 -11.63 8.88
N PHE A 16 6.13 -12.03 7.90
CA PHE A 16 6.19 -11.42 6.57
C PHE A 16 5.37 -12.17 5.51
N ASN A 17 4.54 -13.12 5.92
CA ASN A 17 3.65 -13.83 5.02
C ASN A 17 2.34 -13.04 4.86
N PHE A 18 2.32 -12.12 3.89
CA PHE A 18 1.19 -11.25 3.59
C PHE A 18 0.23 -11.94 2.63
N LYS A 19 -0.88 -12.41 3.16
CA LYS A 19 -1.92 -13.12 2.40
C LYS A 19 -3.05 -12.19 1.99
N HIS A 20 -3.73 -12.54 0.91
CA HIS A 20 -4.91 -11.81 0.42
C HIS A 20 -6.17 -12.10 1.26
N PHE A 21 -6.27 -13.25 1.95
CA PHE A 21 -7.43 -13.66 2.75
C PHE A 21 -8.77 -13.54 1.99
N ASP A 22 -8.79 -13.94 0.74
CA ASP A 22 -9.94 -13.84 -0.14
C ASP A 22 -10.50 -12.39 -0.22
N CYS A 23 -9.57 -11.43 -0.31
CA CYS A 23 -9.92 -10.02 -0.52
C CYS A 23 -10.72 -9.89 -1.80
N SER A 24 -11.90 -9.29 -1.71
CA SER A 24 -12.80 -9.08 -2.83
C SER A 24 -12.83 -7.63 -3.31
N GLU A 25 -12.41 -6.71 -2.47
CA GLU A 25 -12.39 -5.28 -2.81
C GLU A 25 -11.28 -4.59 -2.02
N ALA A 26 -10.53 -3.72 -2.71
CA ALA A 26 -9.52 -2.87 -2.11
C ALA A 26 -9.58 -1.46 -2.70
N SER A 27 -9.62 -0.44 -1.85
CA SER A 27 -9.52 0.96 -2.24
C SER A 27 -9.10 1.82 -1.06
N ILE A 28 -8.69 3.04 -1.34
CA ILE A 28 -8.56 4.10 -0.35
C ILE A 28 -9.56 5.21 -0.64
N VAL A 29 -9.97 5.92 0.38
CA VAL A 29 -10.81 7.10 0.27
C VAL A 29 -10.04 8.27 0.87
N ILE A 30 -9.85 9.31 0.09
CA ILE A 30 -9.07 10.47 0.47
C ILE A 30 -9.96 11.68 0.39
N ASN A 31 -10.17 12.33 1.53
CA ASN A 31 -11.08 13.48 1.63
C ASN A 31 -12.48 13.18 1.04
N GLY A 32 -12.97 11.95 1.18
CA GLY A 32 -14.26 11.52 0.64
C GLY A 32 -14.25 11.09 -0.84
N VAL A 33 -13.10 11.10 -1.50
CA VAL A 33 -12.95 10.67 -2.91
C VAL A 33 -12.26 9.31 -2.96
N HIS A 34 -12.86 8.37 -3.70
CA HIS A 34 -12.28 7.03 -3.90
C HIS A 34 -11.06 7.07 -4.83
N GLU A 35 -10.03 6.31 -4.46
CA GLU A 35 -8.84 6.09 -5.26
C GLU A 35 -8.46 4.59 -5.24
N PRO A 36 -8.42 3.91 -6.38
CA PRO A 36 -8.89 4.40 -7.68
C PRO A 36 -10.39 4.75 -7.65
N THR A 37 -10.86 5.49 -8.67
CA THR A 37 -12.27 5.91 -8.77
C THR A 37 -13.24 4.73 -8.68
N GLU A 38 -12.87 3.60 -9.29
CA GLU A 38 -13.51 2.32 -9.08
C GLU A 38 -12.60 1.43 -8.23
N PRO A 39 -13.06 0.96 -7.06
CA PRO A 39 -12.30 0.03 -6.23
C PRO A 39 -11.86 -1.21 -7.02
N TYR A 40 -10.67 -1.72 -6.72
CA TYR A 40 -10.25 -3.01 -7.26
C TYR A 40 -11.23 -4.08 -6.82
N LYS A 41 -11.87 -4.71 -7.80
CA LYS A 41 -12.74 -5.87 -7.59
C LYS A 41 -11.91 -7.12 -7.89
N LEU A 42 -11.75 -7.96 -6.88
CA LEU A 42 -10.84 -9.08 -6.94
C LEU A 42 -11.63 -10.41 -6.91
N GLU A 43 -11.42 -11.23 -7.91
CA GLU A 43 -11.84 -12.63 -7.92
C GLU A 43 -10.61 -13.51 -8.17
N ILE A 44 -9.84 -13.74 -7.10
CA ILE A 44 -8.52 -14.37 -7.17
C ILE A 44 -8.58 -15.75 -7.82
N ASP A 45 -9.61 -16.53 -7.53
CA ASP A 45 -9.82 -17.85 -8.12
C ASP A 45 -10.10 -17.80 -9.63
N LYS A 46 -10.52 -16.65 -10.16
CA LYS A 46 -10.80 -16.45 -11.59
C LYS A 46 -9.68 -15.69 -12.31
N GLY A 47 -8.66 -15.27 -11.59
CA GLY A 47 -7.57 -14.47 -12.14
C GLY A 47 -7.82 -12.97 -12.20
N ASP A 48 -8.93 -12.48 -11.61
CA ASP A 48 -9.26 -11.06 -11.56
C ASP A 48 -8.46 -10.33 -10.47
N TYR A 49 -7.16 -10.39 -10.53
CA TYR A 49 -6.19 -9.69 -9.68
C TYR A 49 -5.03 -9.12 -10.50
N ILE A 50 -5.00 -9.41 -11.79
CA ILE A 50 -3.90 -9.01 -12.68
C ILE A 50 -3.76 -7.50 -12.73
N ASP A 51 -4.86 -6.76 -12.77
CA ASP A 51 -4.85 -5.31 -12.77
C ASP A 51 -4.18 -4.78 -11.48
N LEU A 52 -4.52 -5.36 -10.32
CA LEU A 52 -3.90 -4.99 -9.06
C LEU A 52 -2.40 -5.31 -9.04
N TYR A 53 -1.99 -6.46 -9.58
CA TYR A 53 -0.59 -6.82 -9.69
C TYR A 53 0.17 -5.91 -10.65
N THR A 54 -0.44 -5.55 -11.77
CA THR A 54 0.13 -4.61 -12.73
C THR A 54 0.31 -3.22 -12.11
N ASP A 55 -0.72 -2.72 -11.43
CA ASP A 55 -0.65 -1.45 -10.73
C ASP A 55 0.37 -1.46 -9.57
N PHE A 56 0.55 -2.60 -8.90
CA PHE A 56 1.62 -2.79 -7.94
C PHE A 56 3.00 -2.56 -8.58
N LEU A 57 3.27 -3.13 -9.76
CA LEU A 57 4.54 -2.94 -10.47
C LEU A 57 4.71 -1.50 -10.98
N ILE A 58 3.63 -0.90 -11.52
CA ILE A 58 3.62 0.49 -11.98
C ILE A 58 3.93 1.45 -10.82
N ASN A 59 3.25 1.27 -9.69
CA ASN A 59 3.39 2.14 -8.52
C ASN A 59 4.73 1.96 -7.80
N LEU A 60 5.43 0.86 -8.03
CA LEU A 60 6.84 0.70 -7.62
C LEU A 60 7.81 1.42 -8.56
N GLY A 61 7.35 1.91 -9.72
CA GLY A 61 8.15 2.62 -10.71
C GLY A 61 9.13 1.73 -11.47
N ILE A 62 8.84 0.42 -11.57
CA ILE A 62 9.72 -0.55 -12.25
C ILE A 62 9.21 -0.98 -13.62
N GLU A 63 8.00 -0.60 -13.99
CA GLU A 63 7.34 -1.00 -15.26
C GLU A 63 8.20 -0.72 -16.50
N ASN A 64 8.92 0.39 -16.51
CA ASN A 64 9.73 0.84 -17.64
C ASN A 64 11.25 0.74 -17.39
N GLU A 65 11.64 -0.01 -16.37
CA GLU A 65 13.03 -0.18 -16.01
C GLU A 65 13.46 -1.62 -16.25
N ASP A 66 14.71 -1.79 -16.62
CA ASP A 66 15.35 -3.13 -16.76
C ASP A 66 15.66 -3.73 -15.38
N ARG A 67 14.69 -3.64 -14.48
CA ARG A 67 14.74 -4.12 -13.09
C ARG A 67 13.48 -4.89 -12.77
N ASP A 68 13.63 -5.90 -11.93
CA ASP A 68 12.53 -6.67 -11.35
C ASP A 68 12.48 -6.43 -9.83
N CYS A 69 11.28 -6.49 -9.25
CA CYS A 69 11.11 -6.47 -7.80
C CYS A 69 11.38 -7.83 -7.15
N GLY A 70 11.62 -8.88 -7.94
CA GLY A 70 11.80 -10.24 -7.46
C GLY A 70 10.54 -10.89 -6.89
N ILE A 71 9.37 -10.30 -7.13
CA ILE A 71 8.07 -10.85 -6.73
C ILE A 71 7.32 -11.25 -8.00
N SER A 72 7.30 -12.53 -8.29
CA SER A 72 6.50 -13.06 -9.39
C SER A 72 4.99 -12.99 -9.07
N GLU A 73 4.17 -13.15 -10.07
CA GLU A 73 2.71 -13.21 -9.91
C GLU A 73 2.29 -14.31 -8.90
N SER A 74 2.93 -15.48 -8.97
CA SER A 74 2.68 -16.57 -8.01
C SER A 74 3.14 -16.22 -6.60
N ASP A 75 4.26 -15.50 -6.43
CA ASP A 75 4.75 -15.04 -5.13
C ASP A 75 3.86 -13.94 -4.56
N PHE A 76 3.30 -13.09 -5.41
CA PHE A 76 2.36 -12.05 -5.02
C PHE A 76 1.14 -12.64 -4.32
N LEU A 77 0.54 -13.68 -4.87
CA LEU A 77 -0.57 -14.40 -4.24
C LEU A 77 -0.11 -15.29 -3.09
N GLY A 78 1.09 -15.86 -3.19
CA GLY A 78 1.61 -16.86 -2.26
C GLY A 78 1.97 -16.33 -0.87
N GLY A 79 2.16 -15.02 -0.73
CA GLY A 79 2.57 -14.45 0.57
C GLY A 79 3.11 -13.03 0.51
N ASN A 80 3.05 -12.40 -0.66
CA ASN A 80 3.49 -11.03 -0.88
C ASN A 80 2.37 -10.16 -1.45
N PHE A 81 1.17 -10.30 -0.90
CA PHE A 81 0.00 -9.54 -1.35
C PHE A 81 0.08 -8.10 -0.81
N PHE A 82 0.45 -7.19 -1.70
CA PHE A 82 0.57 -5.76 -1.44
C PHE A 82 -0.39 -4.97 -2.32
N VAL A 83 -1.01 -3.97 -1.74
CA VAL A 83 -1.78 -2.97 -2.49
C VAL A 83 -1.03 -1.66 -2.37
N VAL A 84 -0.62 -1.08 -3.48
CA VAL A 84 0.19 0.13 -3.52
C VAL A 84 -0.60 1.23 -4.22
N PHE A 85 -0.70 2.37 -3.55
CA PHE A 85 -1.31 3.57 -4.10
C PHE A 85 -0.24 4.65 -4.19
N ASP A 86 0.13 5.04 -5.41
CA ASP A 86 1.00 6.18 -5.62
C ASP A 86 0.16 7.44 -5.85
N ARG A 87 0.29 8.38 -4.91
CA ARG A 87 -0.40 9.68 -4.94
C ARG A 87 0.42 10.81 -5.54
N SER A 88 1.59 10.51 -6.06
CA SER A 88 2.36 11.53 -6.75
C SER A 88 1.60 11.98 -8.01
N LYS A 89 1.23 13.25 -8.07
CA LYS A 89 0.37 13.81 -9.15
C LYS A 89 0.93 13.57 -10.55
N GLU A 90 2.21 13.34 -10.67
CA GLU A 90 2.89 13.24 -11.95
C GLU A 90 3.60 11.90 -12.15
N LYS A 91 3.47 10.95 -11.21
CA LYS A 91 4.26 9.70 -11.19
C LYS A 91 5.75 9.96 -11.50
N CYS A 92 6.19 11.17 -11.20
CA CYS A 92 7.50 11.66 -11.58
C CYS A 92 8.53 11.41 -10.50
N ASN A 93 9.72 11.18 -10.97
CA ASN A 93 10.88 10.90 -10.17
C ASN A 93 11.19 12.07 -9.21
N ARG A 94 11.42 11.78 -7.99
CA ARG A 94 11.96 12.38 -6.75
C ARG A 94 12.34 13.87 -6.69
N PHE A 95 12.34 14.63 -7.77
CA PHE A 95 12.88 15.98 -7.81
C PHE A 95 11.83 17.11 -7.82
N HIS A 96 10.55 16.78 -7.89
CA HIS A 96 9.49 17.77 -7.91
C HIS A 96 8.81 17.87 -6.54
N ARG A 97 8.66 19.11 -6.08
CA ARG A 97 7.94 19.42 -4.86
C ARG A 97 6.45 19.44 -5.19
N HIS A 98 5.72 18.46 -4.72
CA HIS A 98 4.26 18.48 -4.84
C HIS A 98 3.66 19.41 -3.78
N PRO A 99 2.56 20.15 -4.12
CA PRO A 99 1.82 20.90 -3.12
C PRO A 99 1.42 19.96 -1.97
N ALA A 100 1.60 20.42 -0.74
CA ALA A 100 1.12 19.70 0.42
C ALA A 100 -0.41 19.55 0.32
N ASP A 101 -0.87 18.32 0.45
CA ASP A 101 -2.29 18.00 0.54
C ASP A 101 -2.53 17.42 1.93
N SER A 102 -3.50 17.95 2.64
CA SER A 102 -3.84 17.52 4.00
C SER A 102 -5.27 16.99 4.04
N GLY A 103 -5.49 15.95 4.82
CA GLY A 103 -6.84 15.39 4.94
C GLY A 103 -6.86 14.03 5.60
N SER A 104 -7.99 13.35 5.48
CA SER A 104 -8.20 11.99 5.97
C SER A 104 -7.95 10.97 4.87
N ILE A 105 -7.39 9.84 5.27
CA ILE A 105 -7.24 8.66 4.41
C ILE A 105 -7.97 7.51 5.11
N ASP A 106 -8.98 6.98 4.45
CA ASP A 106 -9.68 5.78 4.89
C ASP A 106 -9.30 4.61 3.98
N ILE A 107 -9.08 3.45 4.57
CA ILE A 107 -8.71 2.24 3.84
C ILE A 107 -9.90 1.31 3.84
N ASN A 108 -10.39 0.98 2.66
CA ASN A 108 -11.47 0.04 2.47
C ASN A 108 -10.94 -1.29 1.95
N LEU A 109 -11.10 -2.33 2.76
CA LEU A 109 -10.80 -3.70 2.41
C LEU A 109 -12.02 -4.56 2.71
N ARG A 110 -12.45 -5.35 1.74
CA ARG A 110 -13.52 -6.33 1.92
C ARG A 110 -13.01 -7.71 1.60
N THR A 111 -13.46 -8.69 2.36
CA THR A 111 -13.20 -10.11 2.10
C THR A 111 -14.50 -10.79 1.69
N ARG A 112 -14.42 -11.74 0.75
CA ARG A 112 -15.58 -12.49 0.29
C ARG A 112 -16.10 -13.43 1.35
N THR A 113 -15.21 -14.02 2.12
CA THR A 113 -15.50 -14.95 3.18
C THR A 113 -15.15 -14.36 4.54
N ASN A 114 -15.75 -14.90 5.59
CA ASN A 114 -15.37 -14.53 6.96
C ASN A 114 -13.91 -14.91 7.21
N LEU A 115 -13.17 -13.99 7.84
CA LEU A 115 -11.79 -14.23 8.20
C LEU A 115 -11.71 -15.43 9.18
N PRO A 116 -10.85 -16.42 8.92
CA PRO A 116 -10.75 -17.62 9.76
C PRO A 116 -10.14 -17.31 11.13
N GLN A 117 -9.52 -16.16 11.28
CA GLN A 117 -8.85 -15.69 12.49
C GLN A 117 -8.67 -14.17 12.45
N THR A 118 -8.25 -13.61 13.57
CA THR A 118 -7.90 -12.18 13.61
C THR A 118 -6.69 -11.90 12.71
N VAL A 119 -6.84 -10.88 11.89
CA VAL A 119 -5.84 -10.46 10.89
C VAL A 119 -5.40 -9.03 11.19
N THR A 120 -4.13 -8.76 11.03
CA THR A 120 -3.56 -7.42 11.12
C THR A 120 -3.34 -6.86 9.71
N VAL A 121 -3.86 -5.67 9.46
CA VAL A 121 -3.54 -4.90 8.25
C VAL A 121 -2.36 -4.00 8.59
N ILE A 122 -1.28 -4.11 7.82
CA ILE A 122 -0.12 -3.23 7.97
C ILE A 122 -0.21 -2.17 6.89
N VAL A 123 -0.17 -0.92 7.30
CA VAL A 123 -0.17 0.23 6.40
C VAL A 123 1.18 0.91 6.53
N TYR A 124 1.83 1.10 5.40
CA TYR A 124 3.04 1.89 5.28
C TYR A 124 2.76 3.11 4.41
N ALA A 125 3.05 4.28 4.91
CA ALA A 125 2.85 5.53 4.17
C ALA A 125 4.13 6.35 4.19
N THR A 126 4.47 6.93 3.04
CA THR A 126 5.53 7.93 2.91
C THR A 126 4.91 9.29 2.62
N TYR A 127 5.39 10.30 3.27
CA TYR A 127 4.95 11.68 3.07
C TYR A 127 6.14 12.62 3.12
N SER A 128 6.01 13.77 2.45
CA SER A 128 7.01 14.80 2.49
C SER A 128 6.94 15.57 3.82
N SER A 129 8.09 15.85 4.40
CA SER A 129 8.21 16.73 5.56
C SER A 129 9.24 17.82 5.29
N GLU A 130 9.07 18.95 5.92
CA GLU A 130 9.99 20.09 5.82
C GLU A 130 10.68 20.30 7.18
N ILE A 131 11.99 20.45 7.14
CA ILE A 131 12.79 20.78 8.30
C ILE A 131 13.20 22.25 8.14
N ILE A 132 12.77 23.09 9.06
CA ILE A 132 13.15 24.48 9.11
C ILE A 132 14.13 24.65 10.27
N ILE A 133 15.30 25.18 9.98
CA ILE A 133 16.31 25.57 10.99
C ILE A 133 16.31 27.09 11.01
N ASP A 134 15.95 27.66 12.14
CA ASP A 134 15.98 29.11 12.33
C ASP A 134 17.39 29.63 12.64
N GLU A 135 17.54 30.94 12.69
CA GLU A 135 18.80 31.63 12.99
C GLU A 135 19.35 31.32 14.40
N ASN A 136 18.53 30.77 15.29
CA ASN A 136 18.94 30.34 16.63
C ASN A 136 19.28 28.84 16.69
N ASN A 137 19.39 28.17 15.54
CA ASN A 137 19.58 26.73 15.41
C ASN A 137 18.43 25.90 16.01
N THR A 138 17.23 26.46 16.13
CA THR A 138 16.05 25.71 16.55
C THR A 138 15.51 24.93 15.35
N VAL A 139 15.33 23.63 15.53
CA VAL A 139 14.85 22.74 14.46
C VAL A 139 13.35 22.56 14.61
N ASN A 140 12.59 23.00 13.62
CA ASN A 140 11.16 22.79 13.49
C ASN A 140 10.88 21.81 12.35
N ILE A 141 10.12 20.75 12.65
CA ILE A 141 9.70 19.77 11.63
C ILE A 141 8.24 20.03 11.30
N ILE A 142 7.99 20.43 10.08
CA ILE A 142 6.63 20.57 9.55
C ILE A 142 6.28 19.25 8.86
N LYS A 143 5.32 18.52 9.41
CA LYS A 143 4.79 17.30 8.81
C LYS A 143 3.57 17.68 7.97
N ASN A 144 3.65 17.41 6.69
CA ASN A 144 2.53 17.58 5.77
C ASN A 144 1.85 16.21 5.64
N PHE A 145 0.79 16.00 6.43
CA PHE A 145 -0.04 14.79 6.38
C PHE A 145 -1.14 14.95 5.34
#